data_cf25a53c01fc0770f0457ba86063f84c
#
_entry.id   cf25a53c01fc0770f0457ba86063f84c
#
_cell.length_a   1.000
_cell.length_b   1.000
_cell.length_c   1.000
_cell.angle_alpha   90.00
_cell.angle_beta   90.00
_cell.angle_gamma   90.00
#
_symmetry.space_group_name_H-M   'P 1'
#
loop_
_entity.id
_entity.type
_entity.pdbx_description
1 polymer ?
#
loop_
_entity_poly.entity_id
_entity_poly.type
_entity_poly.pdbx_seq_one_letter_code
_entity_poly.pdbx_strand_id
1 'polypeptide(L)'
;VTAGMAIHDTMQYIRPRVSTVCIGQACSMGSFLLAAGEPGMRIALPNARIMIHQPSGGAQGMASDIEIQAREILRIRERMNKLYVKYTGRTLEEIERAMDRDTFLEADEAQKFGLVDKVFESRPATDQTGVEEGSGGAPVA
;
A
#
# COMPACT_ATOMS: atom_id res chain seq x y z
N VAL A 1 -0.11 14.53 -1.94
CA VAL A 1 0.75 13.60 -2.73
C VAL A 1 2.19 13.63 -2.25
N THR A 2 2.80 14.81 -2.11
CA THR A 2 4.22 14.94 -1.71
C THR A 2 4.50 14.32 -0.33
N ALA A 3 3.67 14.58 0.66
CA ALA A 3 3.81 13.98 2.00
C ALA A 3 3.66 12.46 1.97
N GLY A 4 2.71 11.94 1.19
CA GLY A 4 2.52 10.51 1.00
C GLY A 4 3.70 9.84 0.31
N MET A 5 4.28 10.49 -0.69
CA MET A 5 5.50 9.98 -1.35
C MET A 5 6.71 9.98 -0.42
N ALA A 6 6.82 10.96 0.47
CA ALA A 6 7.87 10.97 1.49
C ALA A 6 7.73 9.80 2.47
N ILE A 7 6.52 9.48 2.90
CA ILE A 7 6.24 8.30 3.73
C ILE A 7 6.58 7.02 2.97
N HIS A 8 6.13 6.92 1.72
CA HIS A 8 6.44 5.78 0.86
C HIS A 8 7.95 5.55 0.75
N ASP A 9 8.71 6.58 0.42
CA ASP A 9 10.16 6.47 0.26
C ASP A 9 10.84 6.10 1.57
N THR A 10 10.36 6.61 2.69
CA THR A 10 10.85 6.24 4.02
C THR A 10 10.59 4.76 4.31
N MET A 11 9.39 4.25 4.00
CA MET A 11 9.05 2.82 4.15
C MET A 11 10.00 1.93 3.34
N GLN A 12 10.38 2.35 2.14
CA GLN A 12 11.32 1.61 1.28
C GLN A 12 12.78 1.76 1.72
N TYR A 13 13.14 2.89 2.31
CA TYR A 13 14.52 3.22 2.69
C TYR A 13 14.98 2.53 3.96
N ILE A 14 14.12 2.39 4.96
CA ILE A 14 14.49 1.80 6.25
C ILE A 14 14.67 0.29 6.13
N ARG A 15 15.50 -0.29 7.00
CA ARG A 15 15.80 -1.73 7.00
C ARG A 15 14.67 -2.60 7.55
N PRO A 16 13.98 -2.22 8.63
CA PRO A 16 12.84 -3.00 9.12
C PRO A 16 11.77 -3.16 8.05
N ARG A 17 11.18 -4.35 7.98
CA ARG A 17 10.01 -4.59 7.14
C ARG A 17 8.82 -3.82 7.69
N VAL A 18 8.05 -3.21 6.80
CA VAL A 18 6.88 -2.40 7.17
C VAL A 18 5.62 -3.17 6.80
N SER A 19 4.87 -3.60 7.80
CA SER A 19 3.52 -4.13 7.61
C SER A 19 2.51 -3.00 7.50
N THR A 20 1.53 -3.16 6.64
CA THR A 20 0.42 -2.22 6.48
C THR A 20 -0.91 -2.87 6.79
N VAL A 21 -1.79 -2.17 7.48
CA VAL A 21 -3.11 -2.67 7.86
C VAL A 21 -4.17 -1.61 7.52
N CYS A 22 -5.16 -1.99 6.76
CA CYS A 22 -6.34 -1.15 6.52
C CYS A 22 -7.41 -1.43 7.57
N ILE A 23 -7.70 -0.43 8.39
CA ILE A 23 -8.76 -0.42 9.38
C ILE A 23 -9.77 0.66 8.98
N GLY A 24 -11.01 0.28 8.74
CA GLY A 24 -12.04 1.18 8.26
C GLY A 24 -11.90 1.48 6.78
N GLN A 25 -11.08 2.44 6.40
CA GLN A 25 -10.88 2.76 4.98
C GLN A 25 -9.46 3.24 4.67
N ALA A 26 -9.03 2.97 3.46
CA ALA A 26 -7.82 3.52 2.86
C ALA A 26 -8.16 4.05 1.47
N CYS A 27 -8.09 5.36 1.30
CA CYS A 27 -8.46 6.05 0.07
C CYS A 27 -7.27 6.78 -0.54
N SER A 28 -7.18 6.81 -1.86
CA SER A 28 -6.19 7.61 -2.60
C SER A 28 -4.76 7.29 -2.13
N MET A 29 -4.06 8.26 -1.56
CA MET A 29 -2.70 8.08 -1.03
C MET A 29 -2.66 7.03 0.10
N GLY A 30 -3.72 6.89 0.90
CA GLY A 30 -3.84 5.83 1.91
C GLY A 30 -3.83 4.43 1.28
N SER A 31 -4.55 4.22 0.19
CA SER A 31 -4.53 2.94 -0.55
C SER A 31 -3.17 2.67 -1.20
N PHE A 32 -2.50 3.70 -1.67
CA PHE A 32 -1.14 3.60 -2.20
C PHE A 32 -0.13 3.15 -1.14
N LEU A 33 -0.15 3.76 0.03
CA LEU A 33 0.72 3.37 1.14
C LEU A 33 0.41 1.96 1.66
N LEU A 34 -0.87 1.57 1.67
CA LEU A 34 -1.29 0.22 2.00
C LEU A 34 -0.64 -0.81 1.08
N ALA A 35 -0.71 -0.58 -0.23
CA ALA A 35 -0.12 -1.45 -1.24
C ALA A 35 1.41 -1.50 -1.20
N ALA A 36 2.04 -0.45 -0.68
CA ALA A 36 3.50 -0.31 -0.60
C ALA A 36 4.14 -1.05 0.58
N GLY A 37 3.36 -1.69 1.44
CA GLY A 37 3.86 -2.53 2.53
C GLY A 37 4.69 -3.71 2.05
N GLU A 38 5.40 -4.33 2.98
CA GLU A 38 6.19 -5.53 2.69
C GLU A 38 5.30 -6.63 2.09
N PRO A 39 5.71 -7.26 0.97
CA PRO A 39 4.96 -8.37 0.39
C PRO A 39 4.69 -9.48 1.42
N GLY A 40 3.44 -9.93 1.50
CA GLY A 40 2.96 -10.88 2.50
C GLY A 40 2.52 -10.26 3.83
N MET A 41 2.76 -8.96 4.03
CA MET A 41 2.47 -8.26 5.28
C MET A 41 1.49 -7.08 5.10
N ARG A 42 0.78 -7.07 3.99
CA ARG A 42 -0.26 -6.07 3.71
C ARG A 42 -1.61 -6.68 4.04
N ILE A 43 -2.33 -6.07 4.96
CA ILE A 43 -3.51 -6.65 5.62
C ILE A 43 -4.70 -5.71 5.49
N ALA A 44 -5.90 -6.25 5.29
CA ALA A 44 -7.15 -5.52 5.46
C ALA A 44 -8.04 -6.27 6.46
N LEU A 45 -8.77 -5.53 7.28
CA LEU A 45 -9.83 -6.09 8.11
C LEU A 45 -11.10 -6.30 7.26
N PRO A 46 -12.01 -7.23 7.61
CA PRO A 46 -13.05 -7.69 6.72
C PRO A 46 -14.02 -6.61 6.22
N ASN A 47 -14.29 -5.60 7.02
CA ASN A 47 -15.20 -4.50 6.68
C ASN A 47 -14.48 -3.25 6.17
N ALA A 48 -13.17 -3.35 5.91
CA ALA A 48 -12.40 -2.25 5.36
C ALA A 48 -12.80 -1.95 3.91
N ARG A 49 -12.75 -0.67 3.55
CA ARG A 49 -12.99 -0.18 2.19
C ARG A 49 -11.71 0.43 1.65
N ILE A 50 -11.34 0.05 0.46
CA ILE A 50 -10.15 0.57 -0.21
C ILE A 50 -10.60 1.28 -1.49
N MET A 51 -10.16 2.53 -1.68
CA MET A 51 -10.49 3.30 -2.87
C MET A 51 -9.21 3.75 -3.56
N ILE A 52 -9.15 3.45 -4.85
CA ILE A 52 -8.09 3.91 -5.74
C ILE A 52 -8.66 4.87 -6.77
N HIS A 53 -7.89 5.89 -7.09
CA HIS A 53 -8.20 6.84 -8.17
C HIS A 53 -6.91 7.56 -8.63
N GLN A 54 -6.97 8.14 -9.81
CA GLN A 54 -5.85 8.94 -10.32
C GLN A 54 -5.64 10.20 -9.46
N PRO A 55 -4.40 10.71 -9.38
CA PRO A 55 -4.14 11.98 -8.70
C PRO A 55 -4.94 13.09 -9.38
N SER A 56 -5.57 13.92 -8.56
CA SER A 56 -6.28 15.12 -9.00
C SER A 56 -5.44 16.35 -8.70
N GLY A 57 -5.68 17.41 -9.44
CA GLY A 57 -5.05 18.68 -9.22
C GLY A 57 -5.72 19.77 -10.03
N GLY A 58 -5.39 21.00 -9.69
CA GLY A 58 -5.86 22.19 -10.38
C GLY A 58 -4.73 23.20 -10.47
N ALA A 59 -4.86 24.11 -11.42
CA ALA A 59 -3.93 25.21 -11.58
C ALA A 59 -4.68 26.49 -11.94
N GLN A 60 -4.19 27.60 -11.46
CA GLN A 60 -4.65 28.96 -11.79
C GLN A 60 -3.46 29.81 -12.16
N GLY A 61 -3.70 30.81 -13.00
CA GLY A 61 -2.68 31.75 -13.39
C GLY A 61 -2.52 31.83 -14.91
N MET A 62 -1.33 32.16 -15.36
CA MET A 62 -1.00 32.30 -16.77
C MET A 62 -1.00 30.94 -17.49
N ALA A 63 -1.28 30.93 -18.78
CA ALA A 63 -1.36 29.71 -19.57
C ALA A 63 -0.11 28.82 -19.45
N SER A 64 1.08 29.44 -19.42
CA SER A 64 2.34 28.73 -19.22
C SER A 64 2.45 28.05 -17.85
N ASP A 65 1.94 28.69 -16.80
CA ASP A 65 1.93 28.09 -15.45
C ASP A 65 0.96 26.92 -15.36
N ILE A 66 -0.21 27.04 -15.99
CA ILE A 66 -1.19 25.96 -16.08
C ILE A 66 -0.60 24.76 -16.81
N GLU A 67 0.13 24.98 -17.90
CA GLU A 67 0.81 23.93 -18.65
C GLU A 67 1.86 23.19 -17.80
N ILE A 68 2.67 23.94 -17.05
CA ILE A 68 3.69 23.36 -16.15
C ILE A 68 3.02 22.48 -15.09
N GLN A 69 1.95 22.95 -14.45
CA GLN A 69 1.22 22.20 -13.44
C GLN A 69 0.57 20.92 -14.04
N ALA A 70 -0.02 21.04 -15.23
CA ALA A 70 -0.61 19.88 -15.91
C ALA A 70 0.43 18.80 -16.22
N ARG A 71 1.60 19.19 -16.71
CA ARG A 71 2.71 18.25 -16.96
C ARG A 71 3.17 17.56 -15.67
N GLU A 72 3.24 18.28 -14.57
CA GLU A 72 3.66 17.70 -13.29
C GLU A 72 2.64 16.68 -12.76
N ILE A 73 1.35 16.99 -12.85
CA ILE A 73 0.27 16.05 -12.48
C ILE A 73 0.36 14.77 -13.32
N LEU A 74 0.60 14.88 -14.62
CA LEU A 74 0.75 13.72 -15.50
C LEU A 74 1.98 12.87 -15.15
N ARG A 75 3.10 13.48 -14.80
CA ARG A 75 4.29 12.77 -14.32
C ARG A 75 4.04 12.02 -13.02
N ILE A 76 3.34 12.65 -12.09
CA ILE A 76 2.96 12.02 -10.81
C ILE A 76 2.05 10.82 -11.08
N ARG A 77 1.04 10.99 -11.95
CA ARG A 77 0.14 9.90 -12.34
C ARG A 77 0.90 8.71 -12.92
N GLU A 78 1.78 8.95 -13.87
CA GLU A 78 2.58 7.89 -14.50
C GLU A 78 3.45 7.16 -13.47
N ARG A 79 4.09 7.89 -12.59
CA ARG A 79 4.93 7.31 -11.52
C ARG A 79 4.10 6.46 -10.58
N MET A 80 2.96 6.94 -10.12
CA MET A 80 2.07 6.20 -9.24
C MET A 80 1.54 4.93 -9.91
N ASN A 81 1.12 5.01 -11.18
CA ASN A 81 0.65 3.85 -11.93
C ASN A 81 1.72 2.77 -12.03
N LYS A 82 2.96 3.13 -12.31
CA LYS A 82 4.10 2.19 -12.34
C LYS A 82 4.34 1.52 -10.99
N LEU A 83 4.21 2.26 -9.90
CA LEU A 83 4.34 1.72 -8.56
C LEU A 83 3.18 0.77 -8.20
N TYR A 84 1.95 1.11 -8.58
CA TYR A 84 0.82 0.18 -8.43
C TYR A 84 1.03 -1.11 -9.23
N VAL A 85 1.54 -1.04 -10.45
CA VAL A 85 1.92 -2.23 -11.23
C VAL A 85 2.89 -3.11 -10.45
N LYS A 86 3.92 -2.50 -9.88
CA LYS A 86 4.93 -3.20 -9.07
C LYS A 86 4.31 -3.88 -7.85
N TYR A 87 3.43 -3.19 -7.13
CA TYR A 87 2.87 -3.69 -5.86
C TYR A 87 1.73 -4.68 -6.04
N THR A 88 0.93 -4.52 -7.09
CA THR A 88 -0.25 -5.36 -7.33
C THR A 88 0.02 -6.55 -8.25
N GLY A 89 1.05 -6.48 -9.08
CA GLY A 89 1.29 -7.46 -10.14
C GLY A 89 0.33 -7.34 -11.33
N ARG A 90 -0.52 -6.30 -11.37
CA ARG A 90 -1.43 -6.01 -12.48
C ARG A 90 -0.69 -5.35 -13.63
N THR A 91 -1.26 -5.42 -14.83
CA THR A 91 -0.73 -4.71 -15.99
C THR A 91 -0.95 -3.20 -15.86
N LEU A 92 -0.14 -2.40 -16.56
CA LEU A 92 -0.32 -0.95 -16.57
C LEU A 92 -1.72 -0.57 -17.07
N GLU A 93 -2.22 -1.24 -18.10
CA GLU A 93 -3.56 -1.01 -18.65
C GLU A 93 -4.66 -1.26 -17.62
N GLU A 94 -4.56 -2.35 -16.86
CA GLU A 94 -5.51 -2.65 -15.77
C GLU A 94 -5.48 -1.57 -14.69
N ILE A 95 -4.29 -1.11 -14.31
CA ILE A 95 -4.13 -0.02 -13.33
C ILE A 95 -4.69 1.28 -13.86
N GLU A 96 -4.38 1.68 -15.08
CA GLU A 96 -4.89 2.91 -15.69
C GLU A 96 -6.42 2.91 -15.76
N ARG A 97 -7.01 1.79 -16.14
CA ARG A 97 -8.47 1.63 -16.18
C ARG A 97 -9.11 1.74 -14.80
N ALA A 98 -8.52 1.08 -13.79
CA ALA A 98 -9.01 1.12 -12.42
C ALA A 98 -8.85 2.50 -11.78
N MET A 99 -7.80 3.25 -12.14
CA MET A 99 -7.49 4.56 -11.61
C MET A 99 -8.22 5.72 -12.31
N ASP A 100 -8.84 5.49 -13.46
CA ASP A 100 -9.49 6.54 -14.26
C ASP A 100 -10.64 7.22 -13.51
N ARG A 101 -11.39 6.44 -12.75
CA ARG A 101 -12.46 6.91 -11.85
C ARG A 101 -12.27 6.30 -10.46
N ASP A 102 -13.00 6.82 -9.48
CA ASP A 102 -13.01 6.27 -8.15
C ASP A 102 -13.45 4.80 -8.18
N THR A 103 -12.54 3.90 -7.83
CA THR A 103 -12.81 2.48 -7.73
C THR A 103 -12.79 2.07 -6.26
N PHE A 104 -13.96 1.68 -5.75
CA PHE A 104 -14.12 1.18 -4.38
C PHE A 104 -14.03 -0.34 -4.36
N LEU A 105 -13.20 -0.85 -3.48
CA LEU A 105 -12.98 -2.29 -3.30
C LEU A 105 -13.28 -2.68 -1.86
N GLU A 106 -14.00 -3.79 -1.70
CA GLU A 106 -14.08 -4.48 -0.43
C GLU A 106 -12.75 -5.20 -0.11
N ALA A 107 -12.58 -5.66 1.11
CA ALA A 107 -11.30 -6.24 1.54
C ALA A 107 -10.87 -7.44 0.67
N ASP A 108 -11.79 -8.34 0.36
CA ASP A 108 -11.53 -9.52 -0.49
C ASP A 108 -11.27 -9.13 -1.96
N GLU A 109 -11.96 -8.13 -2.48
CA GLU A 109 -11.72 -7.58 -3.81
C GLU A 109 -10.33 -6.93 -3.90
N ALA A 110 -9.93 -6.19 -2.86
CA ALA A 110 -8.60 -5.59 -2.76
C ALA A 110 -7.50 -6.65 -2.70
N GLN A 111 -7.75 -7.78 -2.04
CA GLN A 111 -6.84 -8.92 -2.03
C GLN A 111 -6.70 -9.53 -3.43
N LYS A 112 -7.78 -9.77 -4.13
CA LYS A 112 -7.78 -10.28 -5.50
C LYS A 112 -7.10 -9.33 -6.47
N PHE A 113 -7.28 -8.03 -6.28
CA PHE A 113 -6.63 -7.01 -7.08
C PHE A 113 -5.12 -6.93 -6.84
N GLY A 114 -4.65 -7.29 -5.66
CA GLY A 114 -3.25 -7.28 -5.27
C GLY A 114 -2.83 -6.10 -4.40
N LEU A 115 -3.79 -5.34 -3.86
CA LEU A 115 -3.52 -4.20 -2.96
C LEU A 115 -3.15 -4.65 -1.55
N VAL A 116 -3.68 -5.81 -1.14
CA VAL A 116 -3.35 -6.45 0.14
C VAL A 116 -3.08 -7.93 -0.07
N ASP A 117 -2.41 -8.54 0.88
CA ASP A 117 -2.05 -9.96 0.83
C ASP A 117 -3.03 -10.84 1.62
N LYS A 118 -3.59 -10.30 2.70
CA LYS A 118 -4.40 -11.06 3.66
C LYS A 118 -5.58 -10.22 4.17
N VAL A 119 -6.68 -10.93 4.43
CA VAL A 119 -7.85 -10.38 5.12
C VAL A 119 -8.00 -11.15 6.43
N PHE A 120 -7.93 -10.47 7.57
CA PHE A 120 -8.00 -11.08 8.89
C PHE A 120 -9.20 -10.58 9.69
N GLU A 121 -10.00 -11.49 10.21
CA GLU A 121 -11.06 -11.18 11.18
C GLU A 121 -10.51 -10.93 12.58
N SER A 122 -9.43 -11.62 12.93
CA SER A 122 -8.75 -11.48 14.22
C SER A 122 -7.24 -11.52 14.03
N ARG A 123 -6.54 -10.95 14.99
CA ARG A 123 -5.07 -11.02 15.00
C ARG A 123 -4.64 -12.49 15.04
N PRO A 124 -3.76 -12.94 14.13
CA PRO A 124 -3.22 -14.29 14.20
C PRO A 124 -2.52 -14.52 15.55
N ALA A 125 -2.68 -15.70 16.11
CA ALA A 125 -1.90 -16.09 17.29
C ALA A 125 -0.42 -16.02 16.92
N THR A 126 0.36 -15.29 17.70
CA THR A 126 1.81 -15.36 17.62
C THR A 126 2.21 -16.72 18.17
N ASP A 127 2.82 -17.56 17.33
CA ASP A 127 3.48 -18.75 17.82
C ASP A 127 4.55 -18.33 18.82
N GLN A 128 4.26 -18.52 20.10
CA GLN A 128 5.22 -18.37 21.18
C GLN A 128 6.14 -19.60 21.22
N THR A 129 6.58 -20.08 20.08
CA THR A 129 7.57 -21.16 19.99
C THR A 129 8.92 -20.53 19.65
N GLY A 130 9.55 -19.97 20.64
CA GLY A 130 10.88 -19.37 20.51
C GLY A 130 11.61 -19.23 21.85
N VAL A 131 11.14 -19.95 22.88
CA VAL A 131 11.98 -20.20 24.07
C VAL A 131 12.44 -21.66 23.97
N GLU A 132 13.60 -21.86 23.37
CA GLU A 132 14.35 -23.09 23.60
C GLU A 132 14.66 -23.14 25.09
N GLU A 133 13.96 -24.00 25.81
CA GLU A 133 14.39 -24.45 27.11
C GLU A 133 15.75 -25.13 26.92
N GLY A 134 16.79 -24.38 27.21
CA GLY A 134 18.12 -24.96 27.37
C GLY A 134 18.07 -26.02 28.43
N SER A 135 18.05 -27.28 28.01
CA SER A 135 18.11 -28.45 28.85
C SER A 135 19.36 -28.36 29.74
N GLY A 136 19.08 -28.26 31.02
CA GLY A 136 20.03 -28.11 32.10
C GLY A 136 21.13 -29.16 32.09
N GLY A 137 22.25 -28.66 32.56
CA GLY A 137 23.43 -29.47 32.81
C GLY A 137 23.14 -30.60 33.78
N ALA A 138 23.70 -31.74 33.45
CA ALA A 138 23.74 -32.92 34.30
C ALA A 138 24.52 -32.62 35.61
N PRO A 139 24.11 -33.22 36.74
CA PRO A 139 24.86 -33.08 37.97
C PRO A 139 26.18 -33.84 37.88
N VAL A 140 27.24 -33.17 38.19
CA VAL A 140 28.55 -33.80 38.37
C VAL A 140 28.54 -34.45 39.75
N ALA A 141 28.87 -35.72 39.75
CA ALA A 141 29.05 -36.51 40.95
C ALA A 141 30.33 -36.09 41.72
#